data_99e55b2eba337ac308aaff124740aad9
#
_entry.id   99e55b2eba337ac308aaff124740aad9
#
_cell.length_a   1.000
_cell.length_b   1.000
_cell.length_c   1.000
_cell.angle_alpha   90.00
_cell.angle_beta   90.00
_cell.angle_gamma   90.00
#
_symmetry.space_group_name_H-M   'P 1'
#
loop_
_entity.id
_entity.type
_entity.pdbx_description
1 polymer ?
#
loop_
_entity_poly.entity_id
_entity_poly.type
_entity_poly.pdbx_seq_one_letter_code
_entity_poly.pdbx_strand_id
1 'polypeptide(L)'
;MEEKVTKCSVSKKCGSCQYQGVPYKEQLAAKQKRMKKLLGKFANVKPIIGMDDPFYYRNKVHAVFDRDKKGNIICGTYEAKTHKVVPIEECMIEDKISQEIIRTIRDMLKSFRIKTYDEDTGYGLLRHVLVRRGFSTDEIMVVLVIGSPIFPSKNNFVKALRKKYPQITTVVLNVNDKKTSMVLGERDIVIYGKGYIRDTLCGCTFRISPQSFYQVNPVQTEILYKTAIEYAGLGRKETVIDAYCGIGTIGLVAAKRAKNVIGVELNPDAVRDARINARENKITNARFYQGDAGEFMENMAENGEHADVVFMDPPRTGSDKKFMSSVVKLNPSRIVYISCGPETLARDQEYLTKHGYDVRKIQPVDMFSFTDHCENICLLTKKFEKQTKNQNEYKY
;
A
#
# COMPACT_ATOMS: atom_id res chain seq x y z
N MET A 1 -22.03 -14.53 22.35
CA MET A 1 -22.20 -15.17 21.03
C MET A 1 -20.82 -15.62 20.59
N GLU A 2 -20.64 -16.94 20.40
CA GLU A 2 -19.39 -17.46 19.82
C GLU A 2 -19.24 -16.90 18.40
N GLU A 3 -18.13 -16.24 18.13
CA GLU A 3 -17.79 -15.75 16.81
C GLU A 3 -17.73 -16.93 15.84
N LYS A 4 -18.62 -16.94 14.84
CA LYS A 4 -18.68 -18.01 13.84
C LYS A 4 -17.36 -18.05 13.07
N VAL A 5 -16.51 -19.02 13.38
CA VAL A 5 -15.20 -19.17 12.76
C VAL A 5 -15.38 -19.68 11.33
N THR A 6 -15.28 -18.79 10.36
CA THR A 6 -15.40 -19.11 8.94
C THR A 6 -14.07 -19.64 8.41
N LYS A 7 -14.07 -20.83 7.80
CA LYS A 7 -12.90 -21.40 7.15
C LYS A 7 -13.00 -21.25 5.64
N CYS A 8 -11.96 -20.71 5.00
CA CYS A 8 -11.85 -20.67 3.56
C CYS A 8 -11.53 -22.07 3.00
N SER A 9 -12.30 -22.54 2.04
CA SER A 9 -12.18 -23.88 1.45
C SER A 9 -10.84 -24.12 0.74
N VAL A 10 -10.19 -23.05 0.25
CA VAL A 10 -8.94 -23.13 -0.51
C VAL A 10 -7.72 -22.65 0.28
N SER A 11 -7.87 -22.35 1.56
CA SER A 11 -6.80 -21.74 2.39
C SER A 11 -5.46 -22.48 2.36
N LYS A 12 -5.50 -23.82 2.39
CA LYS A 12 -4.28 -24.65 2.37
C LYS A 12 -3.49 -24.54 1.06
N LYS A 13 -4.17 -24.31 -0.07
CA LYS A 13 -3.54 -24.17 -1.40
C LYS A 13 -3.19 -22.74 -1.73
N CYS A 14 -4.08 -21.79 -1.42
CA CYS A 14 -3.86 -20.38 -1.62
C CYS A 14 -2.73 -19.82 -0.73
N GLY A 15 -2.67 -20.23 0.54
CA GLY A 15 -1.60 -19.84 1.48
C GLY A 15 -1.55 -18.37 1.90
N SER A 16 -2.50 -17.54 1.44
CA SER A 16 -2.47 -16.09 1.72
C SER A 16 -2.85 -15.74 3.16
N CYS A 17 -3.63 -16.60 3.84
CA CYS A 17 -4.16 -16.34 5.18
C CYS A 17 -3.63 -17.36 6.18
N GLN A 18 -2.84 -16.91 7.16
CA GLN A 18 -2.21 -17.76 8.18
C GLN A 18 -3.14 -18.05 9.37
N TYR A 19 -4.12 -17.17 9.65
CA TYR A 19 -5.05 -17.29 10.77
C TYR A 19 -6.43 -17.83 10.35
N GLN A 20 -6.46 -18.78 9.41
CA GLN A 20 -7.71 -19.44 9.01
C GLN A 20 -8.30 -20.27 10.15
N GLY A 21 -9.58 -20.00 10.45
CA GLY A 21 -10.28 -20.69 11.52
C GLY A 21 -9.90 -20.22 12.93
N VAL A 22 -9.21 -19.09 13.06
CA VAL A 22 -8.89 -18.45 14.34
C VAL A 22 -9.83 -17.25 14.56
N PRO A 23 -10.51 -17.13 15.70
CA PRO A 23 -11.32 -15.96 16.03
C PRO A 23 -10.55 -14.66 15.91
N TYR A 24 -11.17 -13.59 15.44
CA TYR A 24 -10.46 -12.35 15.15
C TYR A 24 -9.77 -11.75 16.38
N LYS A 25 -10.41 -11.82 17.54
CA LYS A 25 -9.81 -11.38 18.82
C LYS A 25 -8.49 -12.12 19.15
N GLU A 26 -8.43 -13.41 18.82
CA GLU A 26 -7.22 -14.21 19.05
C GLU A 26 -6.12 -13.86 18.04
N GLN A 27 -6.49 -13.56 16.77
CA GLN A 27 -5.55 -13.05 15.77
C GLN A 27 -4.90 -11.74 16.27
N LEU A 28 -5.68 -10.79 16.79
CA LEU A 28 -5.19 -9.55 17.35
C LEU A 28 -4.26 -9.79 18.55
N ALA A 29 -4.62 -10.72 19.44
CA ALA A 29 -3.79 -11.07 20.59
C ALA A 29 -2.43 -11.67 20.15
N ALA A 30 -2.42 -12.55 19.14
CA ALA A 30 -1.21 -13.13 18.59
C ALA A 30 -0.30 -12.04 17.93
N LYS A 31 -0.88 -11.16 17.14
CA LYS A 31 -0.17 -10.01 16.52
C LYS A 31 0.40 -9.07 17.62
N GLN A 32 -0.40 -8.72 18.60
CA GLN A 32 0.03 -7.89 19.73
C GLN A 32 1.23 -8.50 20.48
N LYS A 33 1.17 -9.81 20.75
CA LYS A 33 2.27 -10.53 21.40
C LYS A 33 3.56 -10.48 20.57
N ARG A 34 3.45 -10.67 19.24
CA ARG A 34 4.60 -10.58 18.31
C ARG A 34 5.18 -9.16 18.30
N MET A 35 4.35 -8.12 18.20
CA MET A 35 4.81 -6.72 18.20
C MET A 35 5.50 -6.36 19.51
N LYS A 36 4.94 -6.76 20.67
CA LYS A 36 5.60 -6.56 21.98
C LYS A 36 6.96 -7.27 22.05
N LYS A 37 7.07 -8.48 21.52
CA LYS A 37 8.34 -9.22 21.50
C LYS A 37 9.41 -8.53 20.66
N LEU A 38 9.06 -8.01 19.49
CA LEU A 38 10.01 -7.41 18.54
C LEU A 38 10.37 -5.96 18.90
N LEU A 39 9.38 -5.18 19.28
CA LEU A 39 9.52 -3.73 19.41
C LEU A 39 9.52 -3.23 20.85
N GLY A 40 9.12 -4.05 21.83
CA GLY A 40 8.97 -3.65 23.23
C GLY A 40 10.27 -3.23 23.92
N LYS A 41 11.43 -3.59 23.36
CA LYS A 41 12.74 -3.12 23.85
C LYS A 41 13.00 -1.63 23.57
N PHE A 42 12.28 -1.03 22.61
CA PHE A 42 12.48 0.38 22.23
C PHE A 42 11.52 1.32 22.97
N ALA A 43 10.25 0.93 23.09
CA ALA A 43 9.22 1.69 23.79
C ALA A 43 8.01 0.81 24.14
N ASN A 44 7.09 1.34 24.95
CA ASN A 44 5.82 0.67 25.21
C ASN A 44 5.00 0.52 23.91
N VAL A 45 4.68 -0.72 23.56
CA VAL A 45 3.84 -1.05 22.41
C VAL A 45 2.38 -0.94 22.81
N LYS A 46 1.69 0.06 22.29
CA LYS A 46 0.26 0.29 22.53
C LYS A 46 -0.60 -0.91 22.11
N PRO A 47 -1.82 -1.05 22.65
CA PRO A 47 -2.76 -2.05 22.16
C PRO A 47 -2.98 -1.93 20.64
N ILE A 48 -2.99 -3.06 19.94
CA ILE A 48 -3.22 -3.09 18.51
C ILE A 48 -4.61 -2.56 18.16
N ILE A 49 -4.71 -1.71 17.15
CA ILE A 49 -5.98 -1.25 16.60
C ILE A 49 -6.46 -2.28 15.59
N GLY A 50 -7.57 -2.95 15.90
CA GLY A 50 -8.23 -3.92 15.03
C GLY A 50 -9.24 -3.26 14.09
N MET A 51 -9.91 -4.07 13.27
CA MET A 51 -11.02 -3.69 12.41
C MET A 51 -12.35 -3.95 13.12
N ASP A 52 -13.35 -3.10 12.88
CA ASP A 52 -14.72 -3.37 13.30
C ASP A 52 -15.33 -4.54 12.48
N ASP A 53 -15.07 -4.54 11.15
CA ASP A 53 -15.37 -5.66 10.26
C ASP A 53 -14.10 -6.15 9.57
N PRO A 54 -13.60 -7.37 9.90
CA PRO A 54 -12.36 -7.90 9.35
C PRO A 54 -12.53 -8.56 7.98
N PHE A 55 -13.72 -8.48 7.36
CA PHE A 55 -14.02 -9.14 6.09
C PHE A 55 -14.08 -8.16 4.93
N TYR A 56 -13.80 -8.65 3.70
CA TYR A 56 -14.01 -7.97 2.41
C TYR A 56 -13.39 -6.57 2.29
N TYR A 57 -12.32 -6.33 3.04
CA TYR A 57 -11.68 -5.01 3.14
C TYR A 57 -10.77 -4.65 1.96
N ARG A 58 -10.32 -5.65 1.16
CA ARG A 58 -9.35 -5.39 0.09
C ARG A 58 -10.02 -4.78 -1.12
N ASN A 59 -9.77 -3.49 -1.34
CA ASN A 59 -10.30 -2.73 -2.47
C ASN A 59 -9.57 -2.96 -3.80
N LYS A 60 -8.47 -3.72 -3.79
CA LYS A 60 -7.71 -4.14 -4.96
C LYS A 60 -7.67 -5.66 -4.99
N VAL A 61 -8.32 -6.25 -5.97
CA VAL A 61 -8.40 -7.69 -6.18
C VAL A 61 -7.70 -8.05 -7.48
N HIS A 62 -6.90 -9.09 -7.44
CA HIS A 62 -6.14 -9.57 -8.58
C HIS A 62 -6.36 -11.06 -8.76
N ALA A 63 -6.73 -11.49 -9.97
CA ALA A 63 -6.88 -12.89 -10.32
C ALA A 63 -6.05 -13.27 -11.55
N VAL A 64 -5.46 -14.44 -11.50
CA VAL A 64 -4.83 -15.14 -12.62
C VAL A 64 -5.89 -15.92 -13.37
N PHE A 65 -5.77 -16.01 -14.69
CA PHE A 65 -6.68 -16.77 -15.53
C PHE A 65 -5.95 -17.92 -16.21
N ASP A 66 -6.53 -19.12 -16.14
CA ASP A 66 -5.95 -20.34 -16.68
C ASP A 66 -7.05 -21.34 -17.08
N ARG A 67 -6.67 -22.57 -17.43
CA ARG A 67 -7.55 -23.70 -17.72
C ARG A 67 -7.27 -24.86 -16.77
N ASP A 68 -8.34 -25.51 -16.34
CA ASP A 68 -8.22 -26.78 -15.64
C ASP A 68 -7.85 -27.91 -16.61
N LYS A 69 -7.60 -29.11 -16.08
CA LYS A 69 -7.26 -30.31 -16.87
C LYS A 69 -8.36 -30.73 -17.84
N LYS A 70 -9.60 -30.24 -17.65
CA LYS A 70 -10.75 -30.51 -18.52
C LYS A 70 -10.94 -29.41 -19.58
N GLY A 71 -10.09 -28.38 -19.59
CA GLY A 71 -10.16 -27.24 -20.49
C GLY A 71 -11.14 -26.16 -20.08
N ASN A 72 -11.76 -26.23 -18.89
CA ASN A 72 -12.61 -25.17 -18.36
C ASN A 72 -11.77 -23.98 -17.92
N ILE A 73 -12.26 -22.77 -18.19
CA ILE A 73 -11.60 -21.53 -17.73
C ILE A 73 -11.77 -21.41 -16.23
N ILE A 74 -10.66 -21.22 -15.53
CA ILE A 74 -10.59 -20.97 -14.10
C ILE A 74 -9.94 -19.62 -13.83
N CYS A 75 -10.23 -19.02 -12.67
CA CYS A 75 -9.54 -17.84 -12.18
C CYS A 75 -9.30 -17.93 -10.68
N GLY A 76 -8.21 -17.32 -10.21
CA GLY A 76 -7.84 -17.37 -8.81
C GLY A 76 -6.44 -16.84 -8.55
N THR A 77 -5.67 -17.53 -7.73
CA THR A 77 -4.28 -17.16 -7.40
C THR A 77 -3.34 -18.31 -7.68
N TYR A 78 -2.05 -18.04 -7.84
CA TYR A 78 -1.05 -19.12 -7.92
C TYR A 78 -0.91 -19.82 -6.57
N GLU A 79 -0.79 -21.15 -6.61
CA GLU A 79 -0.25 -21.95 -5.52
C GLU A 79 1.20 -21.51 -5.28
N ALA A 80 1.58 -21.33 -4.02
CA ALA A 80 2.89 -20.78 -3.66
C ALA A 80 4.06 -21.48 -4.37
N LYS A 81 4.94 -20.72 -5.00
CA LYS A 81 6.12 -21.19 -5.77
C LYS A 81 5.80 -22.05 -7.00
N THR A 82 4.60 -21.93 -7.54
CA THR A 82 4.20 -22.64 -8.76
C THR A 82 3.42 -21.72 -9.71
N HIS A 83 3.24 -22.16 -10.98
CA HIS A 83 2.31 -21.51 -11.92
C HIS A 83 0.91 -22.14 -11.91
N LYS A 84 0.66 -23.07 -10.99
CA LYS A 84 -0.66 -23.72 -10.90
C LYS A 84 -1.67 -22.78 -10.27
N VAL A 85 -2.76 -22.54 -10.96
CA VAL A 85 -3.84 -21.68 -10.47
C VAL A 85 -4.74 -22.47 -9.50
N VAL A 86 -4.94 -21.91 -8.32
CA VAL A 86 -5.95 -22.34 -7.34
C VAL A 86 -7.24 -21.59 -7.65
N PRO A 87 -8.30 -22.25 -8.11
CA PRO A 87 -9.57 -21.57 -8.37
C PRO A 87 -10.15 -20.98 -7.10
N ILE A 88 -10.59 -19.73 -7.17
CA ILE A 88 -11.24 -19.03 -6.05
C ILE A 88 -12.61 -18.57 -6.52
N GLU A 89 -13.67 -19.13 -5.91
CA GLU A 89 -15.05 -18.69 -6.15
C GLU A 89 -15.44 -17.60 -5.16
N GLU A 90 -14.92 -17.65 -3.93
CA GLU A 90 -15.16 -16.65 -2.89
C GLU A 90 -13.91 -16.49 -2.02
N CYS A 91 -13.55 -15.24 -1.73
CA CYS A 91 -12.48 -14.86 -0.82
C CYS A 91 -13.01 -13.94 0.26
N MET A 92 -12.79 -14.32 1.52
CA MET A 92 -13.34 -13.60 2.68
C MET A 92 -12.69 -12.24 2.95
N ILE A 93 -11.55 -11.94 2.32
CA ILE A 93 -10.83 -10.65 2.52
C ILE A 93 -10.94 -9.70 1.33
N GLU A 94 -11.31 -10.19 0.15
CA GLU A 94 -11.41 -9.40 -1.07
C GLU A 94 -12.81 -8.78 -1.23
N ASP A 95 -12.88 -7.57 -1.76
CA ASP A 95 -14.13 -6.86 -2.05
C ASP A 95 -15.09 -7.71 -2.90
N LYS A 96 -16.34 -7.82 -2.46
CA LYS A 96 -17.34 -8.72 -3.05
C LYS A 96 -17.65 -8.42 -4.50
N ILE A 97 -17.87 -7.13 -4.82
CA ILE A 97 -18.21 -6.72 -6.20
C ILE A 97 -17.03 -6.95 -7.14
N SER A 98 -15.80 -6.77 -6.65
CA SER A 98 -14.58 -7.04 -7.43
C SER A 98 -14.46 -8.52 -7.78
N GLN A 99 -14.76 -9.42 -6.85
CA GLN A 99 -14.80 -10.87 -7.09
C GLN A 99 -15.88 -11.25 -8.11
N GLU A 100 -17.08 -10.66 -8.00
CA GLU A 100 -18.17 -10.89 -8.95
C GLU A 100 -17.82 -10.43 -10.36
N ILE A 101 -17.16 -9.29 -10.51
CA ILE A 101 -16.67 -8.77 -11.80
C ILE A 101 -15.66 -9.76 -12.40
N ILE A 102 -14.71 -10.26 -11.62
CA ILE A 102 -13.70 -11.23 -12.07
C ILE A 102 -14.37 -12.51 -12.58
N ARG A 103 -15.31 -13.08 -11.81
CA ARG A 103 -16.06 -14.27 -12.23
C ARG A 103 -16.88 -14.01 -13.49
N THR A 104 -17.52 -12.86 -13.60
CA THR A 104 -18.26 -12.47 -14.81
C THR A 104 -17.34 -12.36 -16.02
N ILE A 105 -16.13 -11.79 -15.87
CA ILE A 105 -15.13 -11.76 -16.93
C ILE A 105 -14.74 -13.18 -17.34
N ARG A 106 -14.47 -14.08 -16.39
CA ARG A 106 -14.21 -15.50 -16.65
C ARG A 106 -15.29 -16.13 -17.55
N ASP A 107 -16.54 -15.94 -17.16
CA ASP A 107 -17.69 -16.55 -17.86
C ASP A 107 -17.91 -15.94 -19.26
N MET A 108 -17.52 -14.68 -19.47
CA MET A 108 -17.59 -14.00 -20.77
C MET A 108 -16.51 -14.48 -21.76
N LEU A 109 -15.35 -14.98 -21.32
CA LEU A 109 -14.21 -15.26 -22.21
C LEU A 109 -14.55 -16.20 -23.36
N LYS A 110 -15.38 -17.23 -23.09
CA LYS A 110 -15.76 -18.20 -24.13
C LYS A 110 -16.60 -17.55 -25.23
N SER A 111 -17.59 -16.71 -24.87
CA SER A 111 -18.47 -16.04 -25.84
C SER A 111 -17.74 -15.00 -26.68
N PHE A 112 -16.73 -14.36 -26.12
CA PHE A 112 -15.86 -13.40 -26.82
C PHE A 112 -14.66 -14.03 -27.52
N ARG A 113 -14.50 -15.38 -27.48
CA ARG A 113 -13.40 -16.14 -28.07
C ARG A 113 -12.02 -15.69 -27.56
N ILE A 114 -11.94 -15.27 -26.31
CA ILE A 114 -10.70 -14.86 -25.64
C ILE A 114 -10.09 -16.08 -24.98
N LYS A 115 -8.83 -16.40 -25.33
CA LYS A 115 -8.07 -17.49 -24.70
C LYS A 115 -7.32 -16.98 -23.48
N THR A 116 -7.27 -17.77 -22.42
CA THR A 116 -6.38 -17.54 -21.30
C THR A 116 -4.92 -17.73 -21.74
N TYR A 117 -4.02 -16.93 -21.17
CA TYR A 117 -2.59 -17.02 -21.46
C TYR A 117 -1.98 -18.18 -20.64
N ASP A 118 -1.13 -18.93 -21.30
CA ASP A 118 -0.37 -20.03 -20.72
C ASP A 118 1.07 -19.54 -20.53
N GLU A 119 1.52 -19.45 -19.29
CA GLU A 119 2.84 -18.91 -18.92
C GLU A 119 4.00 -19.80 -19.39
N ASP A 120 3.77 -21.11 -19.55
CA ASP A 120 4.80 -22.07 -19.96
C ASP A 120 5.03 -21.98 -21.48
N THR A 121 3.95 -21.94 -22.25
CA THR A 121 4.01 -21.91 -23.74
C THR A 121 4.05 -20.52 -24.32
N GLY A 122 3.60 -19.50 -23.58
CA GLY A 122 3.43 -18.13 -24.07
C GLY A 122 2.23 -17.95 -24.99
N TYR A 123 1.30 -18.91 -25.03
CA TYR A 123 0.16 -18.87 -25.93
C TYR A 123 -1.12 -18.41 -25.23
N GLY A 124 -1.89 -17.58 -25.89
CA GLY A 124 -3.14 -17.02 -25.36
C GLY A 124 -3.08 -15.51 -25.24
N LEU A 125 -4.12 -14.92 -24.62
CA LEU A 125 -4.25 -13.47 -24.53
C LEU A 125 -4.37 -12.97 -23.10
N LEU A 126 -5.39 -13.39 -22.35
CA LEU A 126 -5.68 -12.86 -21.01
C LEU A 126 -4.86 -13.58 -19.96
N ARG A 127 -3.97 -12.83 -19.30
CA ARG A 127 -3.11 -13.33 -18.20
C ARG A 127 -3.78 -13.11 -16.85
N HIS A 128 -4.12 -11.85 -16.56
CA HIS A 128 -4.65 -11.46 -15.27
C HIS A 128 -5.79 -10.46 -15.43
N VAL A 129 -6.64 -10.40 -14.42
CA VAL A 129 -7.59 -9.30 -14.22
C VAL A 129 -7.33 -8.67 -12.88
N LEU A 130 -7.19 -7.34 -12.87
CA LEU A 130 -7.10 -6.55 -11.66
C LEU A 130 -8.33 -5.66 -11.58
N VAL A 131 -9.06 -5.74 -10.49
CA VAL A 131 -10.18 -4.84 -10.19
C VAL A 131 -9.80 -3.99 -8.99
N ARG A 132 -10.00 -2.69 -9.12
CA ARG A 132 -9.79 -1.74 -8.04
C ARG A 132 -11.04 -0.89 -7.85
N ARG A 133 -11.51 -0.79 -6.62
CA ARG A 133 -12.68 0.00 -6.24
C ARG A 133 -12.25 1.18 -5.37
N GLY A 134 -12.73 2.39 -5.71
CA GLY A 134 -12.72 3.54 -4.83
C GLY A 134 -13.76 3.34 -3.76
N PHE A 135 -13.33 3.18 -2.51
CA PHE A 135 -14.22 2.76 -1.41
C PHE A 135 -15.24 3.84 -1.06
N SER A 136 -14.85 5.12 -1.11
CA SER A 136 -15.72 6.25 -0.82
C SER A 136 -16.50 6.77 -2.03
N THR A 137 -16.04 6.49 -3.26
CA THR A 137 -16.64 7.00 -4.50
C THR A 137 -17.42 5.96 -5.26
N ASP A 138 -17.23 4.69 -4.94
CA ASP A 138 -17.76 3.51 -5.66
C ASP A 138 -17.31 3.40 -7.12
N GLU A 139 -16.34 4.20 -7.55
CA GLU A 139 -15.74 4.11 -8.88
C GLU A 139 -14.93 2.80 -9.00
N ILE A 140 -15.14 2.06 -10.11
CA ILE A 140 -14.46 0.78 -10.34
C ILE A 140 -13.59 0.87 -11.58
N MET A 141 -12.33 0.48 -11.44
CA MET A 141 -11.38 0.26 -12.52
C MET A 141 -11.16 -1.23 -12.75
N VAL A 142 -11.30 -1.64 -14.01
CA VAL A 142 -10.95 -3.00 -14.46
C VAL A 142 -9.71 -2.91 -15.33
N VAL A 143 -8.66 -3.63 -14.97
CA VAL A 143 -7.44 -3.77 -15.77
C VAL A 143 -7.36 -5.21 -16.29
N LEU A 144 -7.39 -5.36 -17.61
CA LEU A 144 -7.18 -6.63 -18.29
C LEU A 144 -5.72 -6.73 -18.71
N VAL A 145 -4.96 -7.61 -18.04
CA VAL A 145 -3.55 -7.84 -18.38
C VAL A 145 -3.47 -8.86 -19.50
N ILE A 146 -2.87 -8.47 -20.60
CA ILE A 146 -2.90 -9.21 -21.87
C ILE A 146 -1.50 -9.39 -22.45
N GLY A 147 -1.24 -10.55 -23.05
CA GLY A 147 0.03 -10.87 -23.71
C GLY A 147 0.22 -10.23 -25.08
N SER A 148 -0.77 -9.50 -25.63
CA SER A 148 -0.72 -8.83 -26.94
C SER A 148 -1.62 -7.60 -26.93
N PRO A 149 -1.28 -6.50 -27.61
CA PRO A 149 -2.07 -5.26 -27.59
C PRO A 149 -3.43 -5.36 -28.32
N ILE A 150 -3.71 -6.49 -28.98
CA ILE A 150 -4.95 -6.69 -29.73
C ILE A 150 -5.96 -7.45 -28.88
N PHE A 151 -7.06 -6.77 -28.52
CA PHE A 151 -8.16 -7.39 -27.75
C PHE A 151 -9.41 -7.50 -28.64
N PRO A 152 -9.89 -8.73 -28.94
CA PRO A 152 -11.03 -8.95 -29.83
C PRO A 152 -12.32 -8.31 -29.29
N SER A 153 -13.08 -7.66 -30.16
CA SER A 153 -14.40 -7.11 -29.84
C SER A 153 -14.45 -6.24 -28.58
N LYS A 154 -13.37 -5.50 -28.28
CA LYS A 154 -13.18 -4.73 -27.03
C LYS A 154 -14.38 -3.86 -26.67
N ASN A 155 -15.01 -3.19 -27.62
CA ASN A 155 -16.15 -2.30 -27.36
C ASN A 155 -17.39 -3.09 -26.91
N ASN A 156 -17.67 -4.23 -27.54
CA ASN A 156 -18.79 -5.09 -27.15
C ASN A 156 -18.54 -5.76 -25.81
N PHE A 157 -17.29 -6.16 -25.54
CA PHE A 157 -16.88 -6.70 -24.24
C PHE A 157 -17.14 -5.70 -23.11
N VAL A 158 -16.65 -4.47 -23.28
CA VAL A 158 -16.87 -3.39 -22.31
C VAL A 158 -18.36 -3.09 -22.14
N LYS A 159 -19.12 -3.01 -23.26
CA LYS A 159 -20.57 -2.76 -23.19
C LYS A 159 -21.30 -3.85 -22.42
N ALA A 160 -20.99 -5.13 -22.65
CA ALA A 160 -21.59 -6.27 -21.94
C ALA A 160 -21.24 -6.25 -20.44
N LEU A 161 -19.99 -6.01 -20.11
CA LEU A 161 -19.54 -5.94 -18.71
C LEU A 161 -20.21 -4.77 -17.96
N ARG A 162 -20.25 -3.58 -18.56
CA ARG A 162 -20.88 -2.40 -17.96
C ARG A 162 -22.40 -2.48 -17.88
N LYS A 163 -23.05 -3.23 -18.75
CA LYS A 163 -24.50 -3.49 -18.64
C LYS A 163 -24.81 -4.17 -17.29
N LYS A 164 -23.92 -5.04 -16.82
CA LYS A 164 -24.07 -5.73 -15.52
C LYS A 164 -23.53 -4.92 -14.34
N TYR A 165 -22.45 -4.17 -14.55
CA TYR A 165 -21.76 -3.36 -13.53
C TYR A 165 -21.61 -1.92 -14.01
N PRO A 166 -22.63 -1.07 -13.90
CA PRO A 166 -22.59 0.34 -14.34
C PRO A 166 -21.57 1.18 -13.55
N GLN A 167 -21.17 0.74 -12.34
CA GLN A 167 -20.15 1.38 -11.50
C GLN A 167 -18.73 1.28 -12.09
N ILE A 168 -18.50 0.47 -13.11
CA ILE A 168 -17.23 0.44 -13.83
C ILE A 168 -17.08 1.75 -14.60
N THR A 169 -16.20 2.63 -14.09
CA THR A 169 -15.93 3.96 -14.64
C THR A 169 -14.78 3.95 -15.63
N THR A 170 -13.91 2.95 -15.58
CA THR A 170 -12.80 2.81 -16.52
C THR A 170 -12.38 1.36 -16.73
N VAL A 171 -11.97 1.05 -17.98
CA VAL A 171 -11.40 -0.25 -18.37
C VAL A 171 -10.10 0.01 -19.12
N VAL A 172 -9.05 -0.67 -18.71
CA VAL A 172 -7.69 -0.54 -19.24
C VAL A 172 -7.19 -1.90 -19.70
N LEU A 173 -6.57 -1.96 -20.86
CA LEU A 173 -5.73 -3.07 -21.28
C LEU A 173 -4.29 -2.75 -20.84
N ASN A 174 -3.72 -3.61 -20.03
CA ASN A 174 -2.30 -3.52 -19.68
C ASN A 174 -1.56 -4.60 -20.47
N VAL A 175 -0.61 -4.18 -21.30
CA VAL A 175 0.15 -5.10 -22.16
C VAL A 175 1.36 -5.60 -21.39
N ASN A 176 1.37 -6.89 -21.09
CA ASN A 176 2.50 -7.59 -20.50
C ASN A 176 2.85 -8.81 -21.35
N ASP A 177 3.71 -8.59 -22.34
CA ASP A 177 4.20 -9.58 -23.30
C ASP A 177 5.53 -10.23 -22.87
N LYS A 178 6.07 -9.82 -21.71
CA LYS A 178 7.33 -10.32 -21.17
C LYS A 178 7.13 -11.58 -20.33
N LYS A 179 8.10 -12.49 -20.34
CA LYS A 179 8.21 -13.58 -19.36
C LYS A 179 8.73 -13.00 -18.03
N THR A 180 7.83 -12.64 -17.15
CA THR A 180 8.15 -11.97 -15.87
C THR A 180 7.15 -12.35 -14.79
N SER A 181 7.57 -12.34 -13.54
CA SER A 181 6.68 -12.46 -12.39
C SER A 181 5.89 -11.18 -12.08
N MET A 182 6.20 -10.07 -12.76
CA MET A 182 5.44 -8.82 -12.62
C MET A 182 4.07 -8.97 -13.26
N VAL A 183 3.02 -8.61 -12.51
CA VAL A 183 1.64 -8.72 -12.98
C VAL A 183 1.36 -7.72 -14.09
N LEU A 184 1.72 -6.45 -13.88
CA LEU A 184 1.50 -5.37 -14.83
C LEU A 184 2.73 -5.18 -15.72
N GLY A 185 2.49 -5.02 -17.03
CA GLY A 185 3.47 -4.53 -17.99
C GLY A 185 3.56 -3.00 -17.98
N GLU A 186 4.41 -2.45 -18.80
CA GLU A 186 4.71 -1.01 -18.84
C GLU A 186 3.67 -0.19 -19.62
N ARG A 187 2.91 -0.82 -20.54
CA ARG A 187 2.00 -0.13 -21.47
C ARG A 187 0.54 -0.31 -21.08
N ASP A 188 -0.12 0.80 -20.80
CA ASP A 188 -1.56 0.88 -20.57
C ASP A 188 -2.29 1.45 -21.81
N ILE A 189 -3.41 0.84 -22.18
CA ILE A 189 -4.31 1.28 -23.28
C ILE A 189 -5.70 1.44 -22.69
N VAL A 190 -6.17 2.67 -22.54
CA VAL A 190 -7.53 2.94 -22.06
C VAL A 190 -8.53 2.59 -23.16
N ILE A 191 -9.44 1.65 -22.88
CA ILE A 191 -10.49 1.25 -23.82
C ILE A 191 -11.88 1.74 -23.40
N TYR A 192 -12.00 2.23 -22.15
CA TYR A 192 -13.18 2.91 -21.65
C TYR A 192 -12.84 3.84 -20.50
N GLY A 193 -13.49 5.00 -20.41
CA GLY A 193 -13.35 5.94 -19.32
C GLY A 193 -12.06 6.75 -19.35
N LYS A 194 -11.59 7.17 -18.18
CA LYS A 194 -10.46 8.11 -18.03
C LYS A 194 -9.10 7.43 -17.81
N GLY A 195 -9.06 6.09 -17.64
CA GLY A 195 -7.84 5.36 -17.31
C GLY A 195 -7.42 5.45 -15.82
N TYR A 196 -8.29 5.99 -14.96
CA TYR A 196 -8.08 6.08 -13.52
C TYR A 196 -9.43 6.12 -12.80
N ILE A 197 -9.40 5.85 -11.50
CA ILE A 197 -10.50 6.08 -10.57
C ILE A 197 -10.09 7.12 -9.53
N ARG A 198 -11.08 7.61 -8.78
CA ARG A 198 -10.87 8.44 -7.60
C ARG A 198 -11.29 7.70 -6.35
N ASP A 199 -10.65 8.03 -5.25
CA ASP A 199 -11.08 7.67 -3.91
C ASP A 199 -10.77 8.79 -2.94
N THR A 200 -11.48 8.85 -1.80
CA THR A 200 -11.24 9.86 -0.77
C THR A 200 -10.68 9.20 0.48
N LEU A 201 -9.59 9.75 1.01
CA LEU A 201 -8.90 9.27 2.20
C LEU A 201 -8.47 10.46 3.06
N CYS A 202 -8.84 10.47 4.34
CA CYS A 202 -8.55 11.57 5.27
C CYS A 202 -8.99 12.96 4.74
N GLY A 203 -10.08 12.99 3.98
CA GLY A 203 -10.62 14.23 3.38
C GLY A 203 -9.76 14.80 2.23
N CYS A 204 -8.91 14.00 1.61
CA CYS A 204 -8.24 14.28 0.35
C CYS A 204 -8.74 13.30 -0.70
N THR A 205 -8.99 13.79 -1.92
CA THR A 205 -9.35 12.96 -3.06
C THR A 205 -8.10 12.59 -3.84
N PHE A 206 -7.94 11.31 -4.15
CA PHE A 206 -6.78 10.77 -4.86
C PHE A 206 -7.20 10.19 -6.20
N ARG A 207 -6.51 10.59 -7.26
CA ARG A 207 -6.51 9.92 -8.53
C ARG A 207 -5.61 8.68 -8.43
N ILE A 208 -6.13 7.54 -8.83
CA ILE A 208 -5.49 6.24 -8.74
C ILE A 208 -5.46 5.61 -10.13
N SER A 209 -4.27 5.52 -10.73
CA SER A 209 -4.04 4.87 -12.03
C SER A 209 -3.72 3.37 -11.86
N PRO A 210 -3.68 2.56 -12.93
CA PRO A 210 -3.39 1.12 -12.84
C PRO A 210 -2.09 0.80 -12.10
N GLN A 211 -1.03 1.57 -12.36
CA GLN A 211 0.31 1.38 -11.80
C GLN A 211 0.48 1.98 -10.40
N SER A 212 -0.43 2.85 -9.95
CA SER A 212 -0.30 3.55 -8.66
C SER A 212 -0.37 2.59 -7.49
N PHE A 213 0.54 2.74 -6.53
CA PHE A 213 0.36 2.18 -5.21
C PHE A 213 -0.72 2.97 -4.47
N TYR A 214 -1.64 2.29 -3.86
CA TYR A 214 -2.66 2.82 -2.95
C TYR A 214 -3.05 1.73 -1.97
N GLN A 215 -3.18 2.06 -0.71
CA GLN A 215 -3.44 1.10 0.36
C GLN A 215 -4.74 0.32 0.12
N VAL A 216 -4.69 -1.00 0.38
CA VAL A 216 -5.79 -1.91 0.00
C VAL A 216 -6.92 -1.99 1.02
N ASN A 217 -6.76 -1.39 2.19
CA ASN A 217 -7.77 -1.33 3.25
C ASN A 217 -8.03 0.13 3.62
N PRO A 218 -8.97 0.82 2.95
CA PRO A 218 -9.19 2.25 3.13
C PRO A 218 -9.57 2.65 4.55
N VAL A 219 -10.40 1.85 5.23
CA VAL A 219 -10.85 2.13 6.61
C VAL A 219 -9.67 2.15 7.57
N GLN A 220 -8.85 1.10 7.55
CA GLN A 220 -7.67 1.05 8.42
C GLN A 220 -6.58 2.03 7.99
N THR A 221 -6.48 2.36 6.71
CA THR A 221 -5.55 3.38 6.22
C THR A 221 -5.89 4.77 6.77
N GLU A 222 -7.17 5.10 6.91
CA GLU A 222 -7.54 6.37 7.59
C GLU A 222 -7.06 6.41 9.04
N ILE A 223 -7.21 5.32 9.77
CA ILE A 223 -6.73 5.19 11.15
C ILE A 223 -5.20 5.31 11.19
N LEU A 224 -4.52 4.57 10.30
CA LEU A 224 -3.06 4.60 10.16
C LEU A 224 -2.54 6.02 9.93
N TYR A 225 -3.10 6.73 8.94
CA TYR A 225 -2.65 8.07 8.58
C TYR A 225 -3.03 9.12 9.61
N LYS A 226 -4.25 9.07 10.16
CA LYS A 226 -4.66 9.97 11.26
C LYS A 226 -3.71 9.83 12.45
N THR A 227 -3.35 8.60 12.83
CA THR A 227 -2.39 8.34 13.92
C THR A 227 -0.98 8.83 13.58
N ALA A 228 -0.51 8.62 12.35
CA ALA A 228 0.78 9.11 11.90
C ALA A 228 0.88 10.64 11.94
N ILE A 229 -0.17 11.33 11.47
CA ILE A 229 -0.27 12.80 11.53
C ILE A 229 -0.35 13.32 12.97
N GLU A 230 -1.08 12.63 13.85
CA GLU A 230 -1.10 12.95 15.29
C GLU A 230 0.29 12.81 15.91
N TYR A 231 1.00 11.74 15.57
CA TYR A 231 2.37 11.50 16.09
C TYR A 231 3.37 12.55 15.57
N ALA A 232 3.19 13.02 14.34
CA ALA A 232 3.99 14.10 13.79
C ALA A 232 3.85 15.41 14.56
N GLY A 233 2.72 15.65 15.23
CA GLY A 233 2.48 16.84 16.06
C GLY A 233 2.63 18.15 15.28
N LEU A 234 2.04 18.22 14.09
CA LEU A 234 2.18 19.36 13.17
C LEU A 234 1.36 20.58 13.64
N GLY A 235 2.03 21.73 13.75
CA GLY A 235 1.47 23.02 14.20
C GLY A 235 1.46 24.12 13.14
N ARG A 236 1.50 23.77 11.85
CA ARG A 236 1.55 24.70 10.69
C ARG A 236 2.84 25.52 10.56
N LYS A 237 3.89 25.13 11.28
CA LYS A 237 5.22 25.78 11.22
C LYS A 237 6.28 24.89 10.60
N GLU A 238 6.01 23.59 10.56
CA GLU A 238 6.95 22.56 10.20
C GLU A 238 7.11 22.41 8.68
N THR A 239 8.35 22.20 8.25
CA THR A 239 8.70 21.62 6.95
C THR A 239 8.77 20.10 7.10
N VAL A 240 8.00 19.40 6.29
CA VAL A 240 7.81 17.94 6.32
C VAL A 240 8.38 17.31 5.07
N ILE A 241 9.12 16.23 5.21
CA ILE A 241 9.49 15.33 4.11
C ILE A 241 8.61 14.09 4.19
N ASP A 242 7.99 13.73 3.05
CA ASP A 242 7.34 12.45 2.80
C ASP A 242 8.26 11.63 1.89
N ALA A 243 9.10 10.82 2.51
CA ALA A 243 10.05 9.96 1.81
C ALA A 243 9.33 8.66 1.41
N TYR A 244 9.37 8.25 0.18
CA TYR A 244 8.55 7.20 -0.45
C TYR A 244 7.09 7.66 -0.66
N CYS A 245 6.88 8.88 -1.13
CA CYS A 245 5.57 9.52 -1.11
C CYS A 245 4.50 8.87 -2.03
N GLY A 246 4.89 8.03 -2.98
CA GLY A 246 3.98 7.44 -3.95
C GLY A 246 3.17 8.53 -4.68
N ILE A 247 1.84 8.38 -4.69
CA ILE A 247 0.91 9.37 -5.25
C ILE A 247 0.60 10.53 -4.29
N GLY A 248 1.41 10.68 -3.23
CA GLY A 248 1.35 11.79 -2.27
C GLY A 248 0.34 11.61 -1.14
N THR A 249 -0.03 10.37 -0.80
CA THR A 249 -1.13 10.13 0.15
C THR A 249 -0.87 10.68 1.54
N ILE A 250 0.29 10.39 2.14
CA ILE A 250 0.65 10.89 3.49
C ILE A 250 0.95 12.39 3.43
N GLY A 251 1.76 12.80 2.46
CA GLY A 251 2.18 14.20 2.32
C GLY A 251 1.02 15.16 2.13
N LEU A 252 0.01 14.83 1.32
CA LEU A 252 -1.16 15.69 1.10
C LEU A 252 -2.07 15.76 2.33
N VAL A 253 -2.19 14.67 3.08
CA VAL A 253 -2.90 14.71 4.38
C VAL A 253 -2.14 15.57 5.38
N ALA A 254 -0.81 15.46 5.44
CA ALA A 254 0.06 16.27 6.30
C ALA A 254 0.02 17.76 5.93
N ALA A 255 -0.09 18.10 4.65
CA ALA A 255 -0.07 19.47 4.15
C ALA A 255 -1.13 20.38 4.76
N LYS A 256 -2.27 19.80 5.19
CA LYS A 256 -3.33 20.55 5.90
C LYS A 256 -2.87 21.12 7.26
N ARG A 257 -1.80 20.56 7.84
CA ARG A 257 -1.26 20.93 9.15
C ARG A 257 0.22 21.31 9.15
N ALA A 258 0.89 21.24 8.00
CA ALA A 258 2.28 21.63 7.81
C ALA A 258 2.43 23.02 7.19
N LYS A 259 3.59 23.67 7.36
CA LYS A 259 3.96 24.88 6.61
C LYS A 259 4.28 24.50 5.16
N ASN A 260 5.17 23.51 4.98
CA ASN A 260 5.56 23.00 3.67
C ASN A 260 5.64 21.48 3.73
N VAL A 261 5.35 20.82 2.60
CA VAL A 261 5.57 19.39 2.40
C VAL A 261 6.40 19.16 1.15
N ILE A 262 7.41 18.32 1.29
CA ILE A 262 8.29 17.87 0.21
C ILE A 262 8.11 16.36 0.09
N GLY A 263 7.50 15.90 -1.00
CA GLY A 263 7.38 14.46 -1.30
C GLY A 263 8.47 14.03 -2.27
N VAL A 264 9.10 12.89 -2.01
CA VAL A 264 10.13 12.32 -2.89
C VAL A 264 9.77 10.89 -3.23
N GLU A 265 9.85 10.53 -4.52
CA GLU A 265 9.44 9.22 -5.04
C GLU A 265 10.27 8.88 -6.29
N LEU A 266 10.70 7.62 -6.41
CA LEU A 266 11.47 7.12 -7.56
C LEU A 266 10.63 7.03 -8.83
N ASN A 267 9.37 6.62 -8.70
CA ASN A 267 8.48 6.37 -9.84
C ASN A 267 7.95 7.68 -10.43
N PRO A 268 8.31 8.04 -11.69
CA PRO A 268 7.86 9.30 -12.30
C PRO A 268 6.34 9.39 -12.49
N ASP A 269 5.66 8.25 -12.71
CA ASP A 269 4.21 8.23 -12.86
C ASP A 269 3.49 8.50 -11.54
N ALA A 270 4.02 7.98 -10.42
CA ALA A 270 3.52 8.28 -9.10
C ALA A 270 3.72 9.76 -8.74
N VAL A 271 4.88 10.34 -9.05
CA VAL A 271 5.16 11.78 -8.86
C VAL A 271 4.20 12.64 -9.69
N ARG A 272 3.94 12.26 -10.94
CA ARG A 272 2.95 12.94 -11.79
C ARG A 272 1.56 12.91 -11.14
N ASP A 273 1.11 11.75 -10.67
CA ASP A 273 -0.17 11.60 -10.01
C ASP A 273 -0.21 12.39 -8.68
N ALA A 274 0.87 12.41 -7.88
CA ALA A 274 0.98 13.24 -6.67
C ALA A 274 0.79 14.73 -6.96
N ARG A 275 1.41 15.25 -8.00
CA ARG A 275 1.26 16.65 -8.45
C ARG A 275 -0.17 16.95 -8.91
N ILE A 276 -0.83 16.01 -9.59
CA ILE A 276 -2.24 16.13 -9.99
C ILE A 276 -3.12 16.13 -8.73
N ASN A 277 -2.88 15.21 -7.80
CA ASN A 277 -3.60 15.10 -6.55
C ASN A 277 -3.49 16.37 -5.70
N ALA A 278 -2.30 16.99 -5.63
CA ALA A 278 -2.13 18.28 -4.95
C ALA A 278 -3.04 19.36 -5.56
N ARG A 279 -3.05 19.48 -6.89
CA ARG A 279 -3.89 20.47 -7.60
C ARG A 279 -5.39 20.21 -7.42
N GLU A 280 -5.84 18.94 -7.56
CA GLU A 280 -7.26 18.58 -7.39
C GLU A 280 -7.75 18.85 -5.95
N ASN A 281 -6.88 18.70 -4.96
CA ASN A 281 -7.17 19.03 -3.56
C ASN A 281 -6.92 20.51 -3.19
N LYS A 282 -6.51 21.37 -4.14
CA LYS A 282 -6.18 22.78 -3.91
C LYS A 282 -5.09 22.97 -2.85
N ILE A 283 -4.16 22.03 -2.73
CA ILE A 283 -3.02 22.07 -1.81
C ILE A 283 -1.85 22.74 -2.54
N THR A 284 -1.42 23.90 -2.04
CA THR A 284 -0.39 24.75 -2.65
C THR A 284 0.97 24.67 -1.94
N ASN A 285 0.99 24.15 -0.71
CA ASN A 285 2.17 24.03 0.14
C ASN A 285 2.83 22.65 0.08
N ALA A 286 2.47 21.80 -0.90
CA ALA A 286 3.11 20.52 -1.14
C ALA A 286 3.80 20.50 -2.52
N ARG A 287 5.02 20.01 -2.57
CA ARG A 287 5.82 19.84 -3.80
C ARG A 287 6.34 18.42 -3.88
N PHE A 288 6.37 17.86 -5.09
CA PHE A 288 6.76 16.47 -5.32
C PHE A 288 7.89 16.39 -6.33
N TYR A 289 8.94 15.64 -5.96
CA TYR A 289 10.16 15.47 -6.73
C TYR A 289 10.39 14.01 -7.08
N GLN A 290 10.85 13.76 -8.30
CA GLN A 290 11.32 12.44 -8.70
C GLN A 290 12.76 12.28 -8.27
N GLY A 291 13.08 11.22 -7.55
CA GLY A 291 14.44 10.89 -7.17
C GLY A 291 14.52 9.91 -6.03
N ASP A 292 15.74 9.54 -5.68
CA ASP A 292 16.03 8.77 -4.46
C ASP A 292 15.88 9.67 -3.23
N ALA A 293 15.08 9.23 -2.27
CA ALA A 293 14.79 10.05 -1.09
C ALA A 293 16.03 10.22 -0.18
N GLY A 294 16.92 9.23 -0.14
CA GLY A 294 18.18 9.33 0.61
C GLY A 294 19.11 10.37 0.00
N GLU A 295 19.32 10.33 -1.30
CA GLU A 295 20.13 11.33 -2.02
C GLU A 295 19.54 12.74 -1.89
N PHE A 296 18.22 12.85 -1.99
CA PHE A 296 17.52 14.11 -1.84
C PHE A 296 17.76 14.73 -0.45
N MET A 297 17.60 13.95 0.62
CA MET A 297 17.82 14.42 2.00
C MET A 297 19.30 14.70 2.27
N GLU A 298 20.21 13.95 1.68
CA GLU A 298 21.66 14.22 1.79
C GLU A 298 22.01 15.56 1.17
N ASN A 299 21.55 15.83 -0.05
CA ASN A 299 21.74 17.10 -0.74
C ASN A 299 21.15 18.29 0.05
N MET A 300 19.95 18.13 0.62
CA MET A 300 19.37 19.14 1.50
C MET A 300 20.28 19.46 2.69
N ALA A 301 20.79 18.42 3.37
CA ALA A 301 21.68 18.61 4.51
C ALA A 301 22.99 19.30 4.12
N GLU A 302 23.59 18.98 2.98
CA GLU A 302 24.81 19.61 2.46
C GLU A 302 24.61 21.08 2.09
N ASN A 303 23.41 21.41 1.60
CA ASN A 303 23.03 22.80 1.29
C ASN A 303 22.60 23.61 2.53
N GLY A 304 22.64 23.01 3.74
CA GLY A 304 22.18 23.67 4.95
C GLY A 304 20.66 23.82 5.04
N GLU A 305 19.92 23.09 4.22
CA GLU A 305 18.45 23.05 4.27
C GLU A 305 17.98 22.17 5.43
N HIS A 306 16.76 22.41 5.89
CA HIS A 306 16.22 21.81 7.11
C HIS A 306 14.83 21.22 6.89
N ALA A 307 14.54 20.11 7.56
CA ALA A 307 13.20 19.55 7.73
C ALA A 307 12.94 19.22 9.21
N ASP A 308 11.74 19.54 9.67
CA ASP A 308 11.35 19.31 11.08
C ASP A 308 10.86 17.87 11.29
N VAL A 309 10.17 17.31 10.31
CA VAL A 309 9.56 15.99 10.37
C VAL A 309 9.85 15.21 9.09
N VAL A 310 10.23 13.96 9.24
CA VAL A 310 10.33 12.99 8.12
C VAL A 310 9.29 11.89 8.34
N PHE A 311 8.36 11.75 7.41
CA PHE A 311 7.57 10.52 7.25
C PHE A 311 8.35 9.55 6.37
N MET A 312 8.38 8.30 6.78
CA MET A 312 8.97 7.22 5.99
C MET A 312 8.05 6.00 6.03
N ASP A 313 7.70 5.52 4.84
CA ASP A 313 6.88 4.30 4.60
C ASP A 313 7.61 3.40 3.60
N PRO A 314 8.75 2.81 3.98
CA PRO A 314 9.58 2.02 3.07
C PRO A 314 8.92 0.69 2.72
N PRO A 315 9.42 -0.02 1.68
CA PRO A 315 9.00 -1.37 1.36
C PRO A 315 9.30 -2.37 2.49
N ARG A 316 8.79 -3.61 2.39
CA ARG A 316 8.94 -4.67 3.41
C ARG A 316 10.38 -4.97 3.83
N THR A 317 11.33 -4.70 2.95
CA THR A 317 12.78 -4.85 3.23
C THR A 317 13.33 -3.81 4.21
N GLY A 318 12.51 -2.82 4.57
CA GLY A 318 12.94 -1.65 5.34
C GLY A 318 13.77 -0.68 4.50
N SER A 319 14.38 0.29 5.17
CA SER A 319 15.29 1.24 4.53
C SER A 319 16.72 0.71 4.50
N ASP A 320 17.49 1.12 3.49
CA ASP A 320 18.90 0.79 3.40
C ASP A 320 19.76 1.71 4.29
N LYS A 321 21.05 1.38 4.43
CA LYS A 321 21.98 2.14 5.27
C LYS A 321 22.21 3.57 4.75
N LYS A 322 22.21 3.76 3.43
CA LYS A 322 22.42 5.08 2.80
C LYS A 322 21.26 6.01 3.17
N PHE A 323 20.03 5.54 2.98
CA PHE A 323 18.83 6.29 3.36
C PHE A 323 18.81 6.62 4.85
N MET A 324 19.10 5.64 5.72
CA MET A 324 19.13 5.85 7.16
C MET A 324 20.19 6.85 7.59
N SER A 325 21.36 6.83 6.95
CA SER A 325 22.43 7.82 7.17
C SER A 325 21.98 9.22 6.75
N SER A 326 21.30 9.34 5.61
CA SER A 326 20.79 10.63 5.11
C SER A 326 19.73 11.24 6.04
N VAL A 327 18.85 10.42 6.61
CA VAL A 327 17.90 10.88 7.66
C VAL A 327 18.64 11.43 8.87
N VAL A 328 19.67 10.72 9.35
CA VAL A 328 20.49 11.19 10.48
C VAL A 328 21.23 12.48 10.16
N LYS A 329 21.79 12.59 8.94
CA LYS A 329 22.52 13.77 8.44
C LYS A 329 21.61 15.00 8.33
N LEU A 330 20.38 14.82 7.80
CA LEU A 330 19.37 15.88 7.73
C LEU A 330 18.89 16.30 9.14
N ASN A 331 18.96 15.40 10.11
CA ASN A 331 18.76 15.64 11.53
C ASN A 331 17.39 16.24 11.89
N PRO A 332 16.25 15.69 11.41
CA PRO A 332 14.92 16.17 11.73
C PRO A 332 14.62 16.03 13.24
N SER A 333 13.79 16.90 13.79
CA SER A 333 13.37 16.82 15.20
C SER A 333 12.49 15.58 15.49
N ARG A 334 11.76 15.11 14.47
CA ARG A 334 10.83 13.96 14.56
C ARG A 334 10.90 13.10 13.31
N ILE A 335 10.81 11.79 13.51
CA ILE A 335 10.65 10.81 12.44
C ILE A 335 9.36 10.04 12.75
N VAL A 336 8.46 9.95 11.77
CA VAL A 336 7.28 9.09 11.83
C VAL A 336 7.49 7.95 10.87
N TYR A 337 7.77 6.77 11.41
CA TYR A 337 8.04 5.56 10.64
C TYR A 337 6.78 4.69 10.58
N ILE A 338 6.24 4.47 9.39
CA ILE A 338 5.17 3.52 9.09
C ILE A 338 5.83 2.28 8.50
N SER A 339 5.48 1.08 8.97
CA SER A 339 6.12 -0.15 8.50
C SER A 339 5.21 -1.37 8.54
N CYS A 340 5.19 -2.09 7.43
CA CYS A 340 4.56 -3.41 7.32
C CYS A 340 5.49 -4.59 7.68
N GLY A 341 6.79 -4.32 7.92
CA GLY A 341 7.81 -5.31 8.28
C GLY A 341 8.35 -5.10 9.69
N PRO A 342 7.78 -5.72 10.73
CA PRO A 342 8.18 -5.43 12.11
C PRO A 342 9.62 -5.86 12.43
N GLU A 343 10.18 -6.85 11.75
CA GLU A 343 11.57 -7.28 11.90
C GLU A 343 12.54 -6.22 11.35
N THR A 344 12.26 -5.72 10.14
CA THR A 344 13.06 -4.66 9.52
C THR A 344 12.90 -3.34 10.24
N LEU A 345 11.69 -3.04 10.75
CA LEU A 345 11.46 -1.89 11.61
C LEU A 345 12.31 -1.95 12.88
N ALA A 346 12.40 -3.12 13.54
CA ALA A 346 13.24 -3.28 14.73
C ALA A 346 14.73 -3.01 14.42
N ARG A 347 15.23 -3.51 13.28
CA ARG A 347 16.59 -3.24 12.80
C ARG A 347 16.83 -1.74 12.58
N ASP A 348 15.91 -1.08 11.91
CA ASP A 348 16.01 0.33 11.54
C ASP A 348 15.89 1.24 12.76
N GLN A 349 15.02 0.90 13.73
CA GLN A 349 14.93 1.59 15.01
C GLN A 349 16.22 1.46 15.83
N GLU A 350 16.87 0.29 15.80
CA GLU A 350 18.14 0.09 16.49
C GLU A 350 19.23 1.00 15.89
N TYR A 351 19.25 1.18 14.57
CA TYR A 351 20.14 2.13 13.90
C TYR A 351 19.87 3.56 14.38
N LEU A 352 18.63 4.04 14.28
CA LEU A 352 18.27 5.40 14.64
C LEU A 352 18.52 5.70 16.12
N THR A 353 18.28 4.73 17.02
CA THR A 353 18.54 4.91 18.45
C THR A 353 20.03 5.02 18.79
N LYS A 354 20.91 4.37 18.02
CA LYS A 354 22.36 4.54 18.11
C LYS A 354 22.83 5.88 17.56
N HIS A 355 22.03 6.53 16.69
CA HIS A 355 22.35 7.78 16.01
C HIS A 355 21.54 9.00 16.49
N GLY A 356 21.22 9.04 17.78
CA GLY A 356 20.69 10.25 18.42
C GLY A 356 19.18 10.38 18.48
N TYR A 357 18.42 9.31 18.22
CA TYR A 357 16.96 9.30 18.34
C TYR A 357 16.47 8.39 19.47
N ASP A 358 15.32 8.73 20.05
CA ASP A 358 14.59 7.88 21.00
C ASP A 358 13.23 7.51 20.38
N VAL A 359 12.84 6.24 20.47
CA VAL A 359 11.49 5.79 20.13
C VAL A 359 10.55 6.19 21.27
N ARG A 360 9.53 6.99 20.97
CA ARG A 360 8.58 7.53 21.94
C ARG A 360 7.24 6.81 21.95
N LYS A 361 6.77 6.41 20.78
CA LYS A 361 5.45 5.77 20.62
C LYS A 361 5.53 4.66 19.60
N ILE A 362 4.84 3.56 19.84
CA ILE A 362 4.67 2.46 18.90
C ILE A 362 3.19 2.08 18.90
N GLN A 363 2.53 2.18 17.77
CA GLN A 363 1.13 1.82 17.57
C GLN A 363 0.99 0.78 16.47
N PRO A 364 0.72 -0.47 16.82
CA PRO A 364 0.34 -1.49 15.83
C PRO A 364 -1.09 -1.25 15.32
N VAL A 365 -1.30 -1.50 14.02
CA VAL A 365 -2.60 -1.44 13.34
C VAL A 365 -2.78 -2.70 12.51
N ASP A 366 -3.91 -3.38 12.67
CA ASP A 366 -4.26 -4.53 11.84
C ASP A 366 -4.85 -4.08 10.50
N MET A 367 -3.99 -3.94 9.49
CA MET A 367 -4.39 -3.62 8.11
C MET A 367 -4.84 -4.85 7.33
N PHE A 368 -4.47 -6.06 7.78
CA PHE A 368 -4.57 -7.30 7.01
C PHE A 368 -5.05 -8.45 7.90
N SER A 369 -6.35 -8.44 8.25
CA SER A 369 -6.96 -9.54 8.99
C SER A 369 -6.73 -10.89 8.32
N PHE A 370 -6.76 -11.96 9.08
CA PHE A 370 -6.49 -13.35 8.67
C PHE A 370 -5.05 -13.62 8.20
N THR A 371 -4.21 -12.60 8.03
CA THR A 371 -2.79 -12.75 7.72
C THR A 371 -1.92 -12.46 8.94
N ASP A 372 -0.64 -12.83 8.92
CA ASP A 372 0.32 -12.53 9.97
C ASP A 372 0.91 -11.10 9.88
N HIS A 373 0.55 -10.35 8.84
CA HIS A 373 1.01 -8.97 8.64
C HIS A 373 0.39 -8.01 9.65
N CYS A 374 1.19 -7.04 10.09
CA CYS A 374 0.78 -5.98 10.99
C CYS A 374 1.52 -4.70 10.64
N GLU A 375 0.80 -3.62 10.42
CA GLU A 375 1.38 -2.29 10.25
C GLU A 375 1.73 -1.70 11.61
N ASN A 376 2.80 -0.91 11.66
CA ASN A 376 3.24 -0.22 12.86
C ASN A 376 3.54 1.22 12.56
N ILE A 377 3.09 2.13 13.41
CA ILE A 377 3.42 3.54 13.38
C ILE A 377 4.32 3.85 14.56
N CYS A 378 5.53 4.35 14.30
CA CYS A 378 6.48 4.69 15.33
C CYS A 378 6.84 6.17 15.27
N LEU A 379 6.79 6.84 16.41
CA LEU A 379 7.34 8.17 16.58
C LEU A 379 8.72 8.06 17.20
N LEU A 380 9.71 8.61 16.51
CA LEU A 380 11.04 8.83 17.05
C LEU A 380 11.28 10.34 17.18
N THR A 381 11.92 10.74 18.27
CA THR A 381 12.32 12.14 18.50
C THR A 381 13.81 12.20 18.75
N LYS A 382 14.41 13.32 18.38
CA LYS A 382 15.82 13.57 18.70
C LYS A 382 16.04 13.50 20.20
N LYS A 383 17.14 12.90 20.64
CA LYS A 383 17.55 12.89 22.04
C LYS A 383 17.88 14.32 22.49
N PHE A 384 17.37 14.71 23.65
CA PHE A 384 17.83 15.94 24.27
C PHE A 384 19.25 15.72 24.80
N GLU A 385 20.22 16.51 24.36
CA GLU A 385 21.49 16.58 25.04
C GLU A 385 21.22 17.10 26.46
N LYS A 386 21.53 16.30 27.45
CA LYS A 386 21.58 16.80 28.84
C LYS A 386 22.68 17.86 28.82
N GLN A 387 22.31 19.13 28.96
CA GLN A 387 23.29 20.16 29.28
C GLN A 387 23.97 19.69 30.60
N THR A 388 25.19 19.22 30.47
CA THR A 388 26.11 19.07 31.61
C THR A 388 26.29 20.47 32.17
N LYS A 389 25.62 20.78 33.32
CA LYS A 389 25.94 21.94 34.10
C LYS A 389 27.39 21.74 34.51
N ASN A 390 28.32 22.45 33.88
CA ASN A 390 29.66 22.68 34.39
C ASN A 390 29.46 23.43 35.71
N GLN A 391 29.50 22.70 36.83
CA GLN A 391 29.77 23.28 38.13
C GLN A 391 31.27 23.61 38.13
N ASN A 392 31.63 24.75 37.57
CA ASN A 392 32.88 25.39 37.97
C ASN A 392 32.62 25.99 39.35
N GLU A 393 32.96 25.20 40.37
CA GLU A 393 33.17 25.73 41.72
C GLU A 393 34.32 26.74 41.67
N TYR A 394 34.00 27.99 41.84
CA TYR A 394 34.96 29.00 42.25
C TYR A 394 35.38 28.64 43.68
N LYS A 395 36.60 28.12 43.85
CA LYS A 395 37.31 28.13 45.10
C LYS A 395 38.03 29.48 45.24
N TYR A 396 37.58 30.25 46.21
CA TYR A 396 38.40 31.28 46.87
C TYR A 396 39.05 30.69 48.10
#